data_3aa54b1ebdee86850104dbb233bdc567
#
_entry.id   3aa54b1ebdee86850104dbb233bdc567
#
_cell.length_a   1.000
_cell.length_b   1.000
_cell.length_c   1.000
_cell.angle_alpha   90.00
_cell.angle_beta   90.00
_cell.angle_gamma   90.00
#
_symmetry.space_group_name_H-M   'P 1'
#
loop_
_entity.id
_entity.type
_entity.pdbx_description
1 polymer ?
#
loop_
_entity_poly.entity_id
_entity_poly.type
_entity_poly.pdbx_seq_one_letter_code
_entity_poly.pdbx_strand_id
1 'polypeptide(L)'
;MQIKAGEIMKLMNQWAPPGLAESWDNPGLQTGRRDKDVRRILVALDVTEKNIDWASRHHVDMIISHHPLLFKSLKKIDADTEKGRMLCKLISSDIVSFAAHTNLDSTEEGVNDALAERLQLKNCTGFIPVKTDAVYQLVIHCARTAGRQLAEVFSFANISILWYADYSMIHMELKVKEEQRREVSDLIEKWSGLIYSTEWHRLCFEGKQHAMGRVGWLPYEMPAEAALAYVKEKLDIPVLRFCGQVDKTVSRVAVLGGSGAEFANAAVAAGADMYITGDVKYHQGQDAAGMGLLLVDGGHFYTERVIVPYLARKLRHEAEKRGWDVEIMEDHKARDIFDYIV
;
A
#
# COMPACT_ATOMS: atom_id res chain seq x y z
N MET A 1 -13.06 15.12 17.90
CA MET A 1 -11.75 15.51 18.50
C MET A 1 -10.87 16.07 17.38
N GLN A 2 -10.24 17.23 17.61
CA GLN A 2 -9.32 17.83 16.65
C GLN A 2 -8.10 16.93 16.50
N ILE A 3 -7.65 16.69 15.27
CA ILE A 3 -6.58 15.74 14.94
C ILE A 3 -5.38 16.45 14.33
N LYS A 4 -4.18 15.97 14.61
CA LYS A 4 -2.93 16.47 14.00
C LYS A 4 -2.59 15.68 12.74
N ALA A 5 -1.97 16.31 11.76
CA ALA A 5 -1.50 15.66 10.54
C ALA A 5 -0.61 14.43 10.82
N GLY A 6 0.21 14.50 11.87
CA GLY A 6 1.06 13.39 12.30
C GLY A 6 0.30 12.12 12.70
N GLU A 7 -0.90 12.24 13.28
CA GLU A 7 -1.73 11.08 13.62
C GLU A 7 -2.34 10.43 12.37
N ILE A 8 -2.74 11.25 11.38
CA ILE A 8 -3.21 10.76 10.09
C ILE A 8 -2.07 10.04 9.35
N MET A 9 -0.87 10.64 9.33
CA MET A 9 0.32 10.01 8.75
C MET A 9 0.66 8.69 9.44
N LYS A 10 0.51 8.61 10.76
CA LYS A 10 0.72 7.37 11.53
C LYS A 10 -0.28 6.29 11.11
N LEU A 11 -1.56 6.65 10.95
CA LEU A 11 -2.59 5.74 10.44
C LEU A 11 -2.23 5.25 9.04
N MET A 12 -1.85 6.15 8.13
CA MET A 12 -1.43 5.79 6.77
C MET A 12 -0.22 4.86 6.76
N ASN A 13 0.78 5.12 7.61
CA ASN A 13 1.97 4.28 7.72
C ASN A 13 1.70 2.93 8.40
N GLN A 14 0.68 2.81 9.23
CA GLN A 14 0.23 1.52 9.77
C GLN A 14 -0.46 0.68 8.69
N TRP A 15 -1.22 1.33 7.82
CA TRP A 15 -1.91 0.66 6.73
C TRP A 15 -0.97 0.32 5.56
N ALA A 16 -0.20 1.28 5.08
CA ALA A 16 0.82 1.13 4.04
C ALA A 16 2.22 1.43 4.61
N PRO A 17 2.86 0.45 5.28
CA PRO A 17 4.15 0.66 5.93
C PRO A 17 5.21 1.15 4.94
N PRO A 18 6.00 2.19 5.27
CA PRO A 18 7.06 2.69 4.39
C PRO A 18 8.09 1.63 3.96
N GLY A 19 8.27 0.59 4.78
CA GLY A 19 9.17 -0.52 4.46
C GLY A 19 8.67 -1.49 3.38
N LEU A 20 7.47 -1.24 2.81
CA LEU A 20 6.94 -1.93 1.62
C LEU A 20 7.16 -1.13 0.33
N ALA A 21 7.66 0.10 0.43
CA ALA A 21 7.96 0.91 -0.73
C ALA A 21 9.19 0.40 -1.48
N GLU A 22 9.18 0.57 -2.79
CA GLU A 22 10.35 0.33 -3.64
C GLU A 22 11.51 1.26 -3.24
N SER A 23 12.74 0.80 -3.39
CA SER A 23 13.94 1.52 -2.93
C SER A 23 14.18 2.87 -3.61
N TRP A 24 13.62 3.07 -4.80
CA TRP A 24 13.69 4.31 -5.58
C TRP A 24 12.54 5.28 -5.28
N ASP A 25 11.53 4.86 -4.51
CA ASP A 25 10.31 5.61 -4.24
C ASP A 25 10.48 6.62 -3.10
N ASN A 26 9.53 7.57 -3.00
CA ASN A 26 9.54 8.62 -1.99
C ASN A 26 8.14 8.82 -1.35
N PRO A 27 7.55 7.78 -0.73
CA PRO A 27 6.28 7.94 -0.02
C PRO A 27 6.46 8.71 1.29
N GLY A 28 5.34 9.13 1.87
CA GLY A 28 5.31 9.85 3.14
C GLY A 28 5.11 11.35 3.00
N LEU A 29 5.57 12.11 3.97
CA LEU A 29 5.43 13.57 4.01
C LEU A 29 6.21 14.22 2.87
N GLN A 30 5.49 14.94 2.00
CA GLN A 30 6.08 15.67 0.88
C GLN A 30 6.35 17.14 1.24
N THR A 31 5.36 17.80 1.88
CA THR A 31 5.48 19.19 2.38
C THR A 31 4.64 19.36 3.63
N GLY A 32 4.94 20.39 4.41
CA GLY A 32 4.18 20.78 5.60
C GLY A 32 4.75 20.18 6.90
N ARG A 33 3.96 20.23 7.96
CA ARG A 33 4.38 19.88 9.32
C ARG A 33 3.42 18.91 10.00
N ARG A 34 3.97 18.06 10.86
CA ARG A 34 3.23 16.97 11.54
C ARG A 34 2.28 17.47 12.62
N ASP A 35 2.56 18.62 13.22
CA ASP A 35 1.80 19.21 14.32
C ASP A 35 0.63 20.11 13.86
N LYS A 36 0.41 20.22 12.54
CA LYS A 36 -0.73 20.97 11.99
C LYS A 36 -2.05 20.33 12.38
N ASP A 37 -3.01 21.16 12.80
CA ASP A 37 -4.40 20.73 12.97
C ASP A 37 -5.06 20.51 11.62
N VAL A 38 -5.79 19.39 11.50
CA VAL A 38 -6.45 18.99 10.26
C VAL A 38 -7.94 18.85 10.49
N ARG A 39 -8.72 19.58 9.67
CA ARG A 39 -10.19 19.49 9.62
C ARG A 39 -10.68 19.02 8.26
N ARG A 40 -9.91 19.28 7.19
CA ARG A 40 -10.28 18.89 5.83
C ARG A 40 -9.13 18.20 5.13
N ILE A 41 -9.44 17.04 4.58
CA ILE A 41 -8.51 16.21 3.83
C ILE A 41 -9.03 16.07 2.40
N LEU A 42 -8.18 16.30 1.41
CA LEU A 42 -8.42 15.96 0.01
C LEU A 42 -7.66 14.68 -0.33
N VAL A 43 -8.36 13.67 -0.81
CA VAL A 43 -7.75 12.45 -1.36
C VAL A 43 -7.68 12.61 -2.88
N ALA A 44 -6.50 12.40 -3.46
CA ALA A 44 -6.24 12.57 -4.88
C ALA A 44 -5.34 11.45 -5.42
N LEU A 45 -5.34 11.24 -6.73
CA LEU A 45 -4.33 10.39 -7.39
C LEU A 45 -3.01 11.14 -7.46
N ASP A 46 -3.04 12.34 -8.02
CA ASP A 46 -1.89 13.22 -8.22
C ASP A 46 -2.05 14.51 -7.44
N VAL A 47 -0.94 15.14 -7.06
CA VAL A 47 -0.92 16.54 -6.64
C VAL A 47 -0.66 17.40 -7.86
N THR A 48 -1.64 18.22 -8.24
CA THR A 48 -1.59 19.11 -9.40
C THR A 48 -1.80 20.56 -8.99
N GLU A 49 -1.36 21.50 -9.81
CA GLU A 49 -1.59 22.92 -9.54
C GLU A 49 -3.08 23.25 -9.39
N LYS A 50 -3.93 22.57 -10.18
CA LYS A 50 -5.40 22.76 -10.15
C LYS A 50 -6.01 22.29 -8.83
N ASN A 51 -5.61 21.12 -8.31
CA ASN A 51 -6.18 20.64 -7.05
C ASN A 51 -5.58 21.36 -5.83
N ILE A 52 -4.34 21.87 -5.90
CA ILE A 52 -3.78 22.76 -4.87
C ILE A 52 -4.57 24.06 -4.80
N ASP A 53 -4.85 24.72 -5.95
CA ASP A 53 -5.66 25.95 -6.01
C ASP A 53 -7.09 25.73 -5.51
N TRP A 54 -7.66 24.56 -5.80
CA TRP A 54 -8.97 24.17 -5.28
C TRP A 54 -8.91 23.96 -3.77
N ALA A 55 -7.91 23.21 -3.29
CA ALA A 55 -7.69 22.91 -1.88
C ALA A 55 -7.52 24.19 -1.05
N SER A 56 -6.72 25.14 -1.53
CA SER A 56 -6.52 26.44 -0.88
C SER A 56 -7.84 27.22 -0.74
N ARG A 57 -8.66 27.29 -1.80
CA ARG A 57 -9.96 28.00 -1.77
C ARG A 57 -11.00 27.32 -0.87
N HIS A 58 -10.89 26.01 -0.65
CA HIS A 58 -11.82 25.24 0.17
C HIS A 58 -11.26 24.95 1.57
N HIS A 59 -10.19 25.64 1.96
CA HIS A 59 -9.56 25.50 3.28
C HIS A 59 -9.21 24.03 3.62
N VAL A 60 -8.65 23.32 2.66
CA VAL A 60 -8.10 21.97 2.86
C VAL A 60 -6.80 22.07 3.64
N ASP A 61 -6.66 21.30 4.69
CA ASP A 61 -5.47 21.30 5.54
C ASP A 61 -4.44 20.27 5.09
N MET A 62 -4.89 19.16 4.48
CA MET A 62 -4.02 18.07 4.07
C MET A 62 -4.49 17.46 2.75
N ILE A 63 -3.53 17.23 1.83
CA ILE A 63 -3.74 16.42 0.62
C ILE A 63 -3.06 15.08 0.84
N ILE A 64 -3.80 13.99 0.65
CA ILE A 64 -3.25 12.63 0.62
C ILE A 64 -3.33 12.16 -0.82
N SER A 65 -2.18 11.92 -1.45
CA SER A 65 -2.11 11.45 -2.83
C SER A 65 -1.52 10.05 -2.93
N HIS A 66 -1.80 9.37 -4.03
CA HIS A 66 -1.09 8.16 -4.39
C HIS A 66 0.31 8.51 -4.89
N HIS A 67 0.41 9.29 -5.95
CA HIS A 67 1.69 9.69 -6.49
C HIS A 67 2.40 10.76 -5.63
N PRO A 68 3.71 10.61 -5.37
CA PRO A 68 4.48 11.60 -4.65
C PRO A 68 4.76 12.83 -5.51
N LEU A 69 4.49 14.01 -4.94
CA LEU A 69 4.84 15.28 -5.59
C LEU A 69 6.36 15.36 -5.82
N LEU A 70 7.14 14.90 -4.86
CA LEU A 70 8.61 14.91 -4.87
C LEU A 70 9.16 13.52 -5.23
N PHE A 71 8.86 13.03 -6.42
CA PHE A 71 9.38 11.74 -6.90
C PHE A 71 10.91 11.75 -7.05
N LYS A 72 11.46 12.85 -7.56
CA LYS A 72 12.93 13.08 -7.68
C LYS A 72 13.37 14.16 -6.69
N SER A 73 14.55 13.96 -6.10
CA SER A 73 15.16 14.95 -5.22
C SER A 73 15.32 16.31 -5.91
N LEU A 74 14.91 17.37 -5.22
CA LEU A 74 15.08 18.74 -5.69
C LEU A 74 16.34 19.35 -5.09
N LYS A 75 17.14 20.01 -5.93
CA LYS A 75 18.32 20.80 -5.48
C LYS A 75 17.94 22.23 -5.10
N LYS A 76 16.85 22.75 -5.62
CA LYS A 76 16.31 24.10 -5.36
C LYS A 76 14.79 24.12 -5.54
N ILE A 77 14.11 25.04 -4.88
CA ILE A 77 12.72 25.39 -5.13
C ILE A 77 12.74 26.66 -5.99
N ASP A 78 12.34 26.51 -7.25
CA ASP A 78 12.37 27.56 -8.25
C ASP A 78 10.94 27.81 -8.72
N ALA A 79 10.35 28.92 -8.31
CA ALA A 79 8.95 29.26 -8.57
C ALA A 79 8.64 29.49 -10.07
N ASP A 80 9.64 29.61 -10.92
CA ASP A 80 9.45 29.70 -12.37
C ASP A 80 9.16 28.34 -13.00
N THR A 81 9.45 27.25 -12.30
CA THR A 81 9.09 25.89 -12.71
C THR A 81 7.73 25.48 -12.16
N GLU A 82 7.01 24.60 -12.88
CA GLU A 82 5.72 24.08 -12.41
C GLU A 82 5.83 23.44 -11.00
N LYS A 83 6.79 22.56 -10.82
CA LYS A 83 7.04 21.90 -9.54
C LYS A 83 7.35 22.89 -8.41
N GLY A 84 8.15 23.89 -8.69
CA GLY A 84 8.48 24.93 -7.72
C GLY A 84 7.28 25.80 -7.36
N ARG A 85 6.43 26.17 -8.33
CA ARG A 85 5.16 26.88 -8.05
C ARG A 85 4.23 26.07 -7.17
N MET A 86 4.06 24.78 -7.47
CA MET A 86 3.23 23.89 -6.66
C MET A 86 3.71 23.82 -5.20
N LEU A 87 5.02 23.67 -4.99
CA LEU A 87 5.62 23.67 -3.66
C LEU A 87 5.42 25.01 -2.93
N CYS A 88 5.66 26.13 -3.61
CA CYS A 88 5.43 27.45 -3.04
C CYS A 88 3.95 27.65 -2.64
N LYS A 89 2.99 27.20 -3.48
CA LYS A 89 1.56 27.27 -3.18
C LYS A 89 1.19 26.41 -1.96
N LEU A 90 1.65 25.17 -1.89
CA LEU A 90 1.40 24.29 -0.74
C LEU A 90 1.93 24.91 0.56
N ILE A 91 3.16 25.39 0.54
CA ILE A 91 3.82 26.00 1.71
C ILE A 91 3.11 27.28 2.14
N SER A 92 2.82 28.19 1.19
CA SER A 92 2.15 29.47 1.49
C SER A 92 0.70 29.32 1.94
N SER A 93 0.02 28.27 1.49
CA SER A 93 -1.34 27.91 1.94
C SER A 93 -1.36 27.06 3.19
N ASP A 94 -0.20 26.74 3.78
CA ASP A 94 -0.03 25.83 4.92
C ASP A 94 -0.75 24.48 4.71
N ILE A 95 -0.71 23.93 3.49
CA ILE A 95 -1.31 22.64 3.16
C ILE A 95 -0.27 21.55 3.32
N VAL A 96 -0.58 20.53 4.13
CA VAL A 96 0.25 19.33 4.27
C VAL A 96 0.03 18.42 3.06
N SER A 97 1.10 17.96 2.41
CA SER A 97 1.03 16.96 1.34
C SER A 97 1.72 15.68 1.79
N PHE A 98 1.00 14.56 1.68
CA PHE A 98 1.47 13.22 2.03
C PHE A 98 1.16 12.27 0.88
N ALA A 99 2.11 11.39 0.55
CA ALA A 99 1.94 10.40 -0.50
C ALA A 99 2.02 8.97 0.05
N ALA A 100 1.19 8.07 -0.50
CA ALA A 100 1.29 6.63 -0.30
C ALA A 100 1.28 5.98 -1.70
N HIS A 101 2.44 5.54 -2.15
CA HIS A 101 2.71 5.13 -3.52
C HIS A 101 2.96 3.61 -3.58
N THR A 102 4.16 3.16 -3.93
CA THR A 102 4.44 1.72 -4.08
C THR A 102 4.24 0.91 -2.80
N ASN A 103 4.32 1.54 -1.64
CA ASN A 103 3.93 0.92 -0.38
C ASN A 103 2.43 0.63 -0.30
N LEU A 104 1.58 1.48 -0.93
CA LEU A 104 0.13 1.26 -1.01
C LEU A 104 -0.24 0.24 -2.09
N ASP A 105 0.61 0.07 -3.12
CA ASP A 105 0.47 -1.01 -4.11
C ASP A 105 0.77 -2.39 -3.54
N SER A 106 1.67 -2.43 -2.55
CA SER A 106 2.21 -3.65 -1.95
C SER A 106 1.48 -4.10 -0.69
N THR A 107 0.52 -3.32 -0.20
CA THR A 107 -0.24 -3.65 1.02
C THR A 107 -1.59 -4.28 0.70
N GLU A 108 -2.16 -4.98 1.69
CA GLU A 108 -3.57 -5.38 1.65
C GLU A 108 -4.48 -4.16 1.76
N GLU A 109 -5.65 -4.24 1.12
CA GLU A 109 -6.60 -3.12 1.02
C GLU A 109 -5.99 -1.86 0.38
N GLY A 110 -4.98 -2.01 -0.48
CA GLY A 110 -4.33 -0.95 -1.24
C GLY A 110 -4.92 -0.79 -2.65
N VAL A 111 -4.11 -0.22 -3.56
CA VAL A 111 -4.53 0.10 -4.94
C VAL A 111 -5.04 -1.15 -5.67
N ASN A 112 -4.34 -2.27 -5.54
CA ASN A 112 -4.68 -3.50 -6.25
C ASN A 112 -5.94 -4.18 -5.71
N ASP A 113 -6.24 -4.02 -4.41
CA ASP A 113 -7.52 -4.47 -3.86
C ASP A 113 -8.68 -3.56 -4.30
N ALA A 114 -8.45 -2.24 -4.37
CA ALA A 114 -9.43 -1.30 -4.91
C ALA A 114 -9.75 -1.61 -6.38
N LEU A 115 -8.73 -1.95 -7.18
CA LEU A 115 -8.89 -2.34 -8.58
C LEU A 115 -9.65 -3.67 -8.71
N ALA A 116 -9.30 -4.67 -7.89
CA ALA A 116 -9.99 -5.95 -7.83
C ALA A 116 -11.45 -5.80 -7.38
N GLU A 117 -11.73 -4.95 -6.37
CA GLU A 117 -13.08 -4.64 -5.92
C GLU A 117 -13.91 -3.98 -7.04
N ARG A 118 -13.32 -3.01 -7.76
CA ARG A 118 -13.99 -2.33 -8.88
C ARG A 118 -14.39 -3.30 -9.98
N LEU A 119 -13.55 -4.31 -10.24
CA LEU A 119 -13.81 -5.39 -11.19
C LEU A 119 -14.61 -6.55 -10.58
N GLN A 120 -15.03 -6.45 -9.32
CA GLN A 120 -15.77 -7.46 -8.58
C GLN A 120 -15.11 -8.84 -8.54
N LEU A 121 -13.77 -8.88 -8.57
CA LEU A 121 -13.01 -10.13 -8.47
C LEU A 121 -13.25 -10.81 -7.12
N LYS A 122 -13.32 -12.12 -7.12
CA LYS A 122 -13.54 -12.97 -5.95
C LYS A 122 -12.30 -13.78 -5.60
N ASN A 123 -12.14 -14.08 -4.29
CA ASN A 123 -11.05 -14.92 -3.77
C ASN A 123 -9.68 -14.43 -4.22
N CYS A 124 -9.46 -13.12 -4.09
CA CYS A 124 -8.22 -12.48 -4.52
C CYS A 124 -7.05 -12.86 -3.63
N THR A 125 -5.90 -13.10 -4.27
CA THR A 125 -4.60 -13.29 -3.60
C THR A 125 -3.55 -12.44 -4.30
N GLY A 126 -2.51 -12.02 -3.56
CA GLY A 126 -1.35 -11.37 -4.16
C GLY A 126 -0.57 -12.35 -5.03
N PHE A 127 0.00 -11.88 -6.14
CA PHE A 127 0.73 -12.77 -7.05
C PHE A 127 2.19 -12.35 -7.33
N ILE A 128 2.60 -11.16 -6.90
CA ILE A 128 3.98 -10.68 -7.01
C ILE A 128 4.54 -10.52 -5.58
N PRO A 129 5.32 -11.48 -5.06
CA PRO A 129 5.92 -11.36 -3.72
C PRO A 129 6.84 -10.14 -3.63
N VAL A 130 6.64 -9.31 -2.62
CA VAL A 130 7.45 -8.10 -2.35
C VAL A 130 8.32 -8.31 -1.13
N LYS A 131 7.73 -8.74 -0.02
CA LYS A 131 8.42 -8.87 1.26
C LYS A 131 7.71 -9.89 2.14
N THR A 132 8.50 -10.60 2.93
CA THR A 132 7.99 -11.36 4.07
C THR A 132 8.50 -10.73 5.35
N ASP A 133 7.59 -10.37 6.25
CA ASP A 133 7.95 -9.83 7.55
C ASP A 133 8.78 -10.85 8.32
N ALA A 134 9.85 -10.42 8.94
CA ALA A 134 10.66 -11.32 9.71
C ALA A 134 9.97 -11.68 11.04
N VAL A 135 10.04 -12.96 11.37
CA VAL A 135 9.61 -13.49 12.67
C VAL A 135 10.81 -14.19 13.30
N TYR A 136 10.99 -14.00 14.58
CA TYR A 136 12.10 -14.56 15.34
C TYR A 136 11.61 -15.48 16.45
N GLN A 137 12.34 -16.54 16.68
CA GLN A 137 12.35 -17.24 17.95
C GLN A 137 13.41 -16.59 18.83
N LEU A 138 13.01 -16.12 20.01
CA LEU A 138 13.91 -15.65 21.01
C LEU A 138 13.95 -16.65 22.15
N VAL A 139 15.12 -17.18 22.43
CA VAL A 139 15.39 -18.05 23.56
C VAL A 139 15.98 -17.21 24.68
N ILE A 140 15.41 -17.30 25.88
CA ILE A 140 15.89 -16.61 27.08
C ILE A 140 16.16 -17.63 28.19
N HIS A 141 17.35 -17.53 28.78
CA HIS A 141 17.66 -18.20 30.04
C HIS A 141 17.77 -17.16 31.15
N CYS A 142 17.02 -17.30 32.20
CA CYS A 142 17.00 -16.35 33.30
C CYS A 142 16.90 -17.00 34.69
N ALA A 143 17.14 -16.18 35.72
CA ALA A 143 16.98 -16.58 37.09
C ALA A 143 15.53 -17.01 37.41
N ARG A 144 15.32 -18.04 38.24
CA ARG A 144 13.98 -18.49 38.65
C ARG A 144 13.14 -17.37 39.26
N THR A 145 13.75 -16.46 39.95
CA THR A 145 13.08 -15.30 40.58
C THR A 145 12.49 -14.33 39.58
N ALA A 146 13.02 -14.29 38.35
CA ALA A 146 12.57 -13.39 37.26
C ALA A 146 11.57 -14.03 36.31
N GLY A 147 11.57 -15.34 36.17
CA GLY A 147 10.87 -16.04 35.07
C GLY A 147 9.38 -15.76 35.00
N ARG A 148 8.65 -15.80 36.16
CA ARG A 148 7.22 -15.51 36.16
C ARG A 148 6.90 -14.07 35.78
N GLN A 149 7.66 -13.12 36.33
CA GLN A 149 7.47 -11.70 36.04
C GLN A 149 7.78 -11.36 34.59
N LEU A 150 8.86 -11.94 34.02
CA LEU A 150 9.18 -11.80 32.62
C LEU A 150 8.08 -12.38 31.70
N ALA A 151 7.55 -13.55 32.04
CA ALA A 151 6.46 -14.15 31.27
C ALA A 151 5.21 -13.27 31.28
N GLU A 152 4.85 -12.67 32.43
CA GLU A 152 3.76 -11.71 32.54
C GLU A 152 4.04 -10.46 31.68
N VAL A 153 5.23 -9.87 31.75
CA VAL A 153 5.62 -8.69 30.97
C VAL A 153 5.53 -8.97 29.48
N PHE A 154 6.05 -10.09 29.01
CA PHE A 154 5.95 -10.46 27.59
C PHE A 154 4.51 -10.72 27.14
N SER A 155 3.68 -11.32 27.99
CA SER A 155 2.25 -11.49 27.70
C SER A 155 1.51 -10.15 27.60
N PHE A 156 1.81 -9.18 28.47
CA PHE A 156 1.26 -7.82 28.38
C PHE A 156 1.68 -7.08 27.12
N ALA A 157 2.90 -7.35 26.60
CA ALA A 157 3.39 -6.81 25.34
C ALA A 157 2.87 -7.58 24.10
N ASN A 158 1.91 -8.49 24.26
CA ASN A 158 1.37 -9.37 23.20
C ASN A 158 2.44 -10.20 22.47
N ILE A 159 3.46 -10.63 23.21
CA ILE A 159 4.51 -11.50 22.70
C ILE A 159 4.13 -12.94 23.03
N SER A 160 4.08 -13.79 22.01
CA SER A 160 3.69 -15.18 22.18
C SER A 160 4.80 -15.97 22.85
N ILE A 161 4.52 -16.58 24.00
CA ILE A 161 5.39 -17.55 24.65
C ILE A 161 5.11 -18.92 24.02
N LEU A 162 6.12 -19.47 23.34
CA LEU A 162 6.03 -20.78 22.68
C LEU A 162 6.25 -21.91 23.65
N TRP A 163 7.20 -21.72 24.56
CA TRP A 163 7.55 -22.73 25.54
C TRP A 163 8.16 -22.10 26.81
N TYR A 164 7.95 -22.75 27.95
CA TYR A 164 8.44 -22.32 29.26
C TYR A 164 8.75 -23.56 30.11
N ALA A 165 9.94 -23.59 30.67
CA ALA A 165 10.33 -24.65 31.60
C ALA A 165 11.06 -24.07 32.80
N ASP A 166 10.72 -24.60 33.98
CA ASP A 166 11.31 -24.21 35.25
C ASP A 166 12.17 -25.38 35.78
N TYR A 167 13.46 -25.26 35.57
CA TYR A 167 14.48 -26.18 36.09
C TYR A 167 15.35 -25.44 37.12
N SER A 168 16.68 -25.64 37.09
CA SER A 168 17.63 -24.83 37.89
C SER A 168 17.66 -23.37 37.46
N MET A 169 17.31 -23.11 36.21
CA MET A 169 17.05 -21.80 35.63
C MET A 169 15.78 -21.87 34.79
N ILE A 170 15.18 -20.74 34.50
CA ILE A 170 14.06 -20.66 33.57
C ILE A 170 14.60 -20.67 32.13
N HIS A 171 14.02 -21.51 31.31
CA HIS A 171 14.14 -21.50 29.85
C HIS A 171 12.82 -21.05 29.27
N MET A 172 12.84 -20.04 28.41
CA MET A 172 11.66 -19.46 27.79
C MET A 172 11.91 -19.24 26.30
N GLU A 173 10.99 -19.69 25.47
CA GLU A 173 11.00 -19.47 24.02
C GLU A 173 9.84 -18.57 23.65
N LEU A 174 10.13 -17.50 22.93
CA LEU A 174 9.18 -16.48 22.52
C LEU A 174 9.16 -16.37 21.01
N LYS A 175 7.98 -16.11 20.45
CA LYS A 175 7.81 -15.75 19.05
C LYS A 175 7.67 -14.23 18.96
N VAL A 176 8.62 -13.58 18.30
CA VAL A 176 8.74 -12.11 18.23
C VAL A 176 8.70 -11.68 16.76
N LYS A 177 7.79 -10.77 16.43
CA LYS A 177 7.74 -10.13 15.13
C LYS A 177 8.79 -9.03 15.02
N GLU A 178 9.26 -8.72 13.81
CA GLU A 178 10.24 -7.65 13.57
C GLU A 178 9.83 -6.32 14.22
N GLU A 179 8.55 -5.95 14.12
CA GLU A 179 8.01 -4.71 14.70
C GLU A 179 8.10 -4.65 16.24
N GLN A 180 8.09 -5.82 16.90
CA GLN A 180 8.19 -5.96 18.36
C GLN A 180 9.64 -6.05 18.84
N ARG A 181 10.61 -6.23 17.93
CA ARG A 181 12.00 -6.56 18.28
C ARG A 181 12.66 -5.51 19.17
N ARG A 182 12.41 -4.23 18.87
CA ARG A 182 12.97 -3.12 19.67
C ARG A 182 12.39 -3.12 21.09
N GLU A 183 11.08 -3.23 21.22
CA GLU A 183 10.39 -3.26 22.52
C GLU A 183 10.89 -4.43 23.38
N VAL A 184 11.02 -5.61 22.75
CA VAL A 184 11.56 -6.82 23.42
C VAL A 184 13.01 -6.60 23.84
N SER A 185 13.84 -6.01 22.98
CA SER A 185 15.24 -5.70 23.34
C SER A 185 15.34 -4.73 24.52
N ASP A 186 14.49 -3.69 24.55
CA ASP A 186 14.42 -2.72 25.64
C ASP A 186 13.96 -3.40 26.96
N LEU A 187 13.05 -4.37 26.87
CA LEU A 187 12.63 -5.18 28.01
C LEU A 187 13.75 -6.08 28.54
N ILE A 188 14.47 -6.75 27.63
CA ILE A 188 15.62 -7.59 27.98
C ILE A 188 16.69 -6.76 28.71
N GLU A 189 16.99 -5.57 28.22
CA GLU A 189 17.98 -4.67 28.82
C GLU A 189 17.59 -4.29 30.26
N LYS A 190 16.33 -3.98 30.53
CA LYS A 190 15.83 -3.68 31.88
C LYS A 190 16.00 -4.83 32.87
N TRP A 191 16.01 -6.07 32.38
CA TRP A 191 16.15 -7.28 33.19
C TRP A 191 17.53 -7.94 33.09
N SER A 192 18.52 -7.26 32.49
CA SER A 192 19.84 -7.81 32.17
C SER A 192 20.56 -8.42 33.37
N GLY A 193 20.35 -7.90 34.58
CA GLY A 193 20.93 -8.46 35.82
C GLY A 193 20.37 -9.84 36.24
N LEU A 194 19.26 -10.29 35.66
CA LEU A 194 18.59 -11.55 35.96
C LEU A 194 18.47 -12.48 34.73
N ILE A 195 18.87 -12.00 33.55
CA ILE A 195 18.94 -12.76 32.31
C ILE A 195 20.38 -13.23 32.11
N TYR A 196 20.58 -14.53 31.95
CA TYR A 196 21.88 -15.15 31.79
C TYR A 196 22.33 -15.21 30.33
N SER A 197 21.39 -15.50 29.41
CA SER A 197 21.65 -15.50 27.98
C SER A 197 20.37 -15.26 27.16
N THR A 198 20.55 -14.75 25.94
CA THR A 198 19.52 -14.62 24.92
C THR A 198 20.06 -15.06 23.59
N GLU A 199 19.23 -15.74 22.82
CA GLU A 199 19.56 -16.19 21.44
C GLU A 199 18.40 -15.83 20.52
N TRP A 200 18.71 -15.23 19.37
CA TRP A 200 17.77 -14.83 18.35
C TRP A 200 17.93 -15.70 17.11
N HIS A 201 16.89 -16.42 16.74
CA HIS A 201 16.85 -17.20 15.51
C HIS A 201 15.77 -16.68 14.60
N ARG A 202 16.14 -16.26 13.39
CA ARG A 202 15.14 -15.90 12.37
C ARG A 202 14.45 -17.17 11.90
N LEU A 203 13.10 -17.19 11.99
CA LEU A 203 12.31 -18.30 11.51
C LEU A 203 12.16 -18.18 9.98
N CYS A 204 12.50 -19.27 9.30
CA CYS A 204 12.30 -19.39 7.86
C CYS A 204 10.82 -19.71 7.56
N PHE A 205 10.30 -19.14 6.48
CA PHE A 205 8.93 -19.38 6.00
C PHE A 205 7.80 -18.93 6.94
N GLU A 206 8.13 -18.20 7.99
CA GLU A 206 7.15 -17.57 8.87
C GLU A 206 7.11 -16.05 8.64
N GLY A 207 5.92 -15.46 8.94
CA GLY A 207 5.69 -14.04 8.78
C GLY A 207 4.64 -13.74 7.71
N LYS A 208 4.13 -12.51 7.75
CA LYS A 208 3.17 -12.02 6.77
C LYS A 208 3.88 -11.80 5.44
N GLN A 209 3.38 -12.43 4.38
CA GLN A 209 3.83 -12.17 3.03
C GLN A 209 3.07 -10.97 2.45
N HIS A 210 3.81 -9.99 1.99
CA HIS A 210 3.30 -8.86 1.25
C HIS A 210 3.52 -9.09 -0.24
N ALA A 211 2.51 -8.76 -1.04
CA ALA A 211 2.56 -8.97 -2.48
C ALA A 211 1.85 -7.83 -3.22
N MET A 212 2.44 -7.38 -4.32
CA MET A 212 1.77 -6.53 -5.30
C MET A 212 0.82 -7.32 -6.18
N GLY A 213 -0.05 -6.57 -6.85
CA GLY A 213 -1.06 -7.14 -7.72
C GLY A 213 -2.07 -8.01 -6.98
N ARG A 214 -3.15 -8.34 -7.67
CA ARG A 214 -4.15 -9.31 -7.21
C ARG A 214 -4.53 -10.21 -8.35
N VAL A 215 -4.70 -11.50 -8.05
CA VAL A 215 -5.28 -12.48 -8.96
C VAL A 215 -6.52 -13.06 -8.30
N GLY A 216 -7.62 -13.09 -9.04
CA GLY A 216 -8.91 -13.55 -8.53
C GLY A 216 -9.80 -14.03 -9.66
N TRP A 217 -11.02 -14.40 -9.32
CA TRP A 217 -12.01 -14.92 -10.25
C TRP A 217 -13.04 -13.84 -10.60
N LEU A 218 -13.40 -13.73 -11.88
CA LEU A 218 -14.57 -12.96 -12.30
C LEU A 218 -15.84 -13.46 -11.61
N PRO A 219 -16.89 -12.65 -11.49
CA PRO A 219 -18.16 -13.09 -10.94
C PRO A 219 -18.76 -14.31 -11.67
N TYR A 220 -18.46 -14.43 -12.95
CA TYR A 220 -18.82 -15.54 -13.84
C TYR A 220 -17.82 -15.60 -15.00
N GLU A 221 -17.61 -16.79 -15.55
CA GLU A 221 -16.81 -17.00 -16.74
C GLU A 221 -17.49 -16.37 -17.96
N MET A 222 -16.72 -15.72 -18.83
CA MET A 222 -17.25 -15.05 -20.02
C MET A 222 -16.28 -15.15 -21.20
N PRO A 223 -16.76 -15.04 -22.46
CA PRO A 223 -15.89 -14.91 -23.62
C PRO A 223 -14.95 -13.71 -23.47
N ALA A 224 -13.74 -13.81 -24.01
CA ALA A 224 -12.70 -12.78 -23.87
C ALA A 224 -13.18 -11.40 -24.34
N GLU A 225 -13.93 -11.32 -25.45
CA GLU A 225 -14.50 -10.05 -25.91
C GLU A 225 -15.46 -9.42 -24.91
N ALA A 226 -16.30 -10.24 -24.26
CA ALA A 226 -17.21 -9.78 -23.21
C ALA A 226 -16.44 -9.34 -21.97
N ALA A 227 -15.35 -10.04 -21.62
CA ALA A 227 -14.45 -9.66 -20.51
C ALA A 227 -13.75 -8.32 -20.78
N LEU A 228 -13.28 -8.08 -22.00
CA LEU A 228 -12.73 -6.79 -22.40
C LEU A 228 -13.74 -5.65 -22.30
N ALA A 229 -14.98 -5.88 -22.79
CA ALA A 229 -16.07 -4.91 -22.66
C ALA A 229 -16.41 -4.63 -21.18
N TYR A 230 -16.45 -5.68 -20.35
CA TYR A 230 -16.68 -5.58 -18.91
C TYR A 230 -15.61 -4.73 -18.23
N VAL A 231 -14.32 -4.97 -18.51
CA VAL A 231 -13.20 -4.19 -17.97
C VAL A 231 -13.31 -2.73 -18.38
N LYS A 232 -13.57 -2.48 -19.68
CA LYS A 232 -13.75 -1.12 -20.24
C LYS A 232 -14.85 -0.36 -19.49
N GLU A 233 -16.00 -1.00 -19.30
CA GLU A 233 -17.15 -0.41 -18.58
C GLU A 233 -16.83 -0.17 -17.11
N LYS A 234 -16.32 -1.18 -16.41
CA LYS A 234 -16.06 -1.09 -14.96
C LYS A 234 -15.04 -0.04 -14.57
N LEU A 235 -14.05 0.19 -15.42
CA LEU A 235 -12.99 1.18 -15.18
C LEU A 235 -13.24 2.52 -15.89
N ASP A 236 -14.35 2.67 -16.61
CA ASP A 236 -14.71 3.85 -17.43
C ASP A 236 -13.58 4.24 -18.40
N ILE A 237 -12.98 3.24 -19.07
CA ILE A 237 -11.87 3.44 -20.00
C ILE A 237 -12.45 3.88 -21.37
N PRO A 238 -12.03 5.04 -21.93
CA PRO A 238 -12.57 5.51 -23.21
C PRO A 238 -12.15 4.62 -24.39
N VAL A 239 -10.88 4.19 -24.39
CA VAL A 239 -10.29 3.33 -25.42
C VAL A 239 -9.45 2.26 -24.74
N LEU A 240 -9.79 0.99 -24.94
CA LEU A 240 -9.07 -0.14 -24.38
C LEU A 240 -8.09 -0.71 -25.40
N ARG A 241 -6.81 -0.84 -25.05
CA ARG A 241 -5.81 -1.57 -25.81
C ARG A 241 -5.60 -2.95 -25.20
N PHE A 242 -5.39 -3.95 -26.03
CA PHE A 242 -5.07 -5.29 -25.58
C PHE A 242 -4.22 -6.04 -26.61
N CYS A 243 -3.61 -7.14 -26.18
CA CYS A 243 -2.93 -8.10 -27.03
C CYS A 243 -3.16 -9.52 -26.49
N GLY A 244 -3.11 -10.50 -27.38
CA GLY A 244 -3.44 -11.89 -27.11
C GLY A 244 -4.69 -12.35 -27.84
N GLN A 245 -5.06 -13.62 -27.64
CA GLN A 245 -6.17 -14.27 -28.33
C GLN A 245 -7.50 -13.97 -27.64
N VAL A 246 -8.55 -13.75 -28.42
CA VAL A 246 -9.92 -13.45 -27.94
C VAL A 246 -10.91 -14.61 -28.17
N ASP A 247 -10.45 -15.70 -28.77
CA ASP A 247 -11.24 -16.90 -29.06
C ASP A 247 -11.32 -17.88 -27.87
N LYS A 248 -11.09 -17.40 -26.68
CA LYS A 248 -11.09 -18.15 -25.43
C LYS A 248 -12.04 -17.56 -24.40
N THR A 249 -12.31 -18.31 -23.35
CA THR A 249 -13.03 -17.82 -22.16
C THR A 249 -12.04 -17.25 -21.14
N VAL A 250 -12.52 -16.33 -20.32
CA VAL A 250 -11.80 -15.69 -19.24
C VAL A 250 -12.58 -15.92 -17.95
N SER A 251 -11.94 -16.47 -16.97
CA SER A 251 -12.48 -16.66 -15.64
C SER A 251 -11.57 -16.12 -14.55
N ARG A 252 -10.24 -16.29 -14.70
CA ARG A 252 -9.23 -15.86 -13.73
C ARG A 252 -8.47 -14.64 -14.23
N VAL A 253 -8.50 -13.56 -13.47
CA VAL A 253 -7.95 -12.26 -13.87
C VAL A 253 -6.92 -11.79 -12.86
N ALA A 254 -5.75 -11.42 -13.37
CA ALA A 254 -4.73 -10.70 -12.61
C ALA A 254 -4.86 -9.20 -12.86
N VAL A 255 -4.60 -8.38 -11.84
CA VAL A 255 -4.62 -6.92 -11.90
C VAL A 255 -3.39 -6.34 -11.20
N LEU A 256 -2.81 -5.31 -11.79
CA LEU A 256 -1.80 -4.45 -11.17
C LEU A 256 -2.00 -3.02 -11.70
N GLY A 257 -2.31 -2.09 -10.79
CA GLY A 257 -2.46 -0.67 -11.13
C GLY A 257 -1.16 -0.07 -11.64
N GLY A 258 -1.27 0.94 -12.50
CA GLY A 258 -0.12 1.63 -13.08
C GLY A 258 0.69 0.77 -14.04
N SER A 259 2.00 0.96 -14.05
CA SER A 259 2.93 0.27 -14.95
C SER A 259 3.37 -1.06 -14.36
N GLY A 260 2.90 -2.16 -14.92
CA GLY A 260 3.18 -3.51 -14.42
C GLY A 260 3.33 -4.60 -15.49
N ALA A 261 3.47 -4.23 -16.75
CA ALA A 261 3.52 -5.19 -17.85
C ALA A 261 4.73 -6.16 -17.79
N GLU A 262 5.79 -5.82 -17.07
CA GLU A 262 6.94 -6.69 -16.77
C GLU A 262 6.58 -7.93 -15.93
N PHE A 263 5.47 -7.89 -15.22
CA PHE A 263 5.00 -9.00 -14.36
C PHE A 263 4.06 -9.97 -15.09
N ALA A 264 3.96 -9.91 -16.41
CA ALA A 264 3.12 -10.83 -17.21
C ALA A 264 3.46 -12.32 -16.94
N ASN A 265 4.75 -12.65 -16.79
CA ASN A 265 5.18 -14.00 -16.40
C ASN A 265 4.61 -14.45 -15.04
N ALA A 266 4.58 -13.54 -14.05
CA ALA A 266 4.01 -13.84 -12.74
C ALA A 266 2.49 -14.03 -12.82
N ALA A 267 1.79 -13.25 -13.65
CA ALA A 267 0.36 -13.42 -13.89
C ALA A 267 0.05 -14.79 -14.53
N VAL A 268 0.85 -15.22 -15.52
CA VAL A 268 0.74 -16.55 -16.12
C VAL A 268 1.00 -17.65 -15.08
N ALA A 269 2.06 -17.52 -14.29
CA ALA A 269 2.40 -18.47 -13.23
C ALA A 269 1.30 -18.57 -12.17
N ALA A 270 0.58 -17.46 -11.92
CA ALA A 270 -0.59 -17.43 -11.05
C ALA A 270 -1.85 -18.00 -11.72
N GLY A 271 -1.77 -18.46 -12.98
CA GLY A 271 -2.88 -19.08 -13.72
C GLY A 271 -3.92 -18.08 -14.22
N ALA A 272 -3.55 -16.82 -14.48
CA ALA A 272 -4.46 -15.84 -15.05
C ALA A 272 -4.72 -16.07 -16.54
N ASP A 273 -5.98 -15.98 -16.96
CA ASP A 273 -6.40 -15.96 -18.36
C ASP A 273 -6.21 -14.58 -18.97
N MET A 274 -6.43 -13.54 -18.13
CA MET A 274 -6.31 -12.13 -18.49
C MET A 274 -5.47 -11.39 -17.43
N TYR A 275 -4.66 -10.42 -17.89
CA TYR A 275 -3.93 -9.53 -17.01
C TYR A 275 -4.18 -8.07 -17.36
N ILE A 276 -4.59 -7.27 -16.40
CA ILE A 276 -4.92 -5.85 -16.55
C ILE A 276 -3.89 -5.01 -15.85
N THR A 277 -3.25 -4.09 -16.58
CA THR A 277 -2.26 -3.14 -16.06
C THR A 277 -2.25 -1.88 -16.94
N GLY A 278 -1.27 -1.00 -16.80
CA GLY A 278 -1.07 0.18 -17.65
C GLY A 278 0.31 0.20 -18.32
N ASP A 279 0.53 1.22 -19.17
CA ASP A 279 1.82 1.55 -19.79
C ASP A 279 2.47 0.40 -20.57
N VAL A 280 1.69 -0.43 -21.25
CA VAL A 280 2.19 -1.61 -21.96
C VAL A 280 2.99 -1.22 -23.19
N LYS A 281 4.26 -1.64 -23.23
CA LYS A 281 5.16 -1.46 -24.38
C LYS A 281 4.99 -2.58 -25.39
N TYR A 282 5.37 -2.31 -26.65
CA TYR A 282 5.20 -3.24 -27.77
C TYR A 282 5.72 -4.66 -27.49
N HIS A 283 6.98 -4.80 -27.05
CA HIS A 283 7.57 -6.11 -26.82
C HIS A 283 6.96 -6.82 -25.61
N GLN A 284 6.59 -6.11 -24.56
CA GLN A 284 5.89 -6.69 -23.40
C GLN A 284 4.54 -7.30 -23.83
N GLY A 285 3.81 -6.59 -24.72
CA GLY A 285 2.57 -7.12 -25.29
C GLY A 285 2.79 -8.35 -26.16
N GLN A 286 3.86 -8.33 -26.99
CA GLN A 286 4.23 -9.46 -27.84
C GLN A 286 4.58 -10.70 -27.01
N ASP A 287 5.38 -10.54 -25.95
CA ASP A 287 5.79 -11.62 -25.05
C ASP A 287 4.58 -12.21 -24.31
N ALA A 288 3.70 -11.37 -23.77
CA ALA A 288 2.48 -11.80 -23.09
C ALA A 288 1.56 -12.61 -24.03
N ALA A 289 1.34 -12.13 -25.26
CA ALA A 289 0.56 -12.83 -26.26
C ALA A 289 1.20 -14.19 -26.64
N GLY A 290 2.53 -14.25 -26.72
CA GLY A 290 3.28 -15.48 -26.96
C GLY A 290 3.12 -16.54 -25.85
N MET A 291 2.86 -16.10 -24.64
CA MET A 291 2.55 -16.97 -23.48
C MET A 291 1.07 -17.39 -23.43
N GLY A 292 0.22 -16.94 -24.34
CA GLY A 292 -1.21 -17.22 -24.34
C GLY A 292 -2.02 -16.36 -23.35
N LEU A 293 -1.41 -15.32 -22.78
CA LEU A 293 -2.07 -14.39 -21.87
C LEU A 293 -2.82 -13.32 -22.65
N LEU A 294 -4.04 -12.98 -22.23
CA LEU A 294 -4.76 -11.80 -22.71
C LEU A 294 -4.31 -10.61 -21.86
N LEU A 295 -3.35 -9.82 -22.37
CA LEU A 295 -2.86 -8.64 -21.67
C LEU A 295 -3.67 -7.42 -22.08
N VAL A 296 -4.18 -6.70 -21.07
CA VAL A 296 -5.01 -5.51 -21.23
C VAL A 296 -4.25 -4.30 -20.72
N ASP A 297 -4.01 -3.33 -21.60
CA ASP A 297 -3.53 -2.01 -21.23
C ASP A 297 -4.75 -1.13 -20.90
N GLY A 298 -5.08 -1.11 -19.61
CA GLY A 298 -6.18 -0.32 -19.07
C GLY A 298 -5.84 1.16 -18.87
N GLY A 299 -4.57 1.54 -19.14
CA GLY A 299 -4.04 2.88 -18.88
C GLY A 299 -3.68 3.09 -17.41
N HIS A 300 -2.60 3.82 -17.17
CA HIS A 300 -2.09 4.12 -15.83
C HIS A 300 -3.17 4.76 -14.95
N PHE A 301 -3.72 5.88 -15.43
CA PHE A 301 -4.74 6.64 -14.71
C PHE A 301 -5.97 5.81 -14.32
N TYR A 302 -6.53 5.04 -15.25
CA TYR A 302 -7.79 4.31 -15.01
C TYR A 302 -7.63 3.12 -14.08
N THR A 303 -6.45 2.50 -14.07
CA THR A 303 -6.16 1.37 -13.18
C THR A 303 -5.84 1.80 -11.75
N GLU A 304 -5.44 3.05 -11.54
CA GLU A 304 -5.08 3.57 -10.21
C GLU A 304 -6.08 4.56 -9.62
N ARG A 305 -6.85 5.32 -10.43
CA ARG A 305 -7.81 6.30 -9.88
C ARG A 305 -8.85 5.68 -8.96
N VAL A 306 -9.04 4.37 -9.05
CA VAL A 306 -9.94 3.57 -8.19
C VAL A 306 -9.56 3.67 -6.71
N ILE A 307 -8.28 4.00 -6.41
CA ILE A 307 -7.82 4.17 -5.04
C ILE A 307 -8.42 5.40 -4.35
N VAL A 308 -8.74 6.46 -5.09
CA VAL A 308 -9.23 7.71 -4.51
C VAL A 308 -10.53 7.51 -3.70
N PRO A 309 -11.63 6.99 -4.27
CA PRO A 309 -12.84 6.72 -3.49
C PRO A 309 -12.63 5.61 -2.46
N TYR A 310 -11.78 4.62 -2.74
CA TYR A 310 -11.48 3.53 -1.83
C TYR A 310 -10.78 4.04 -0.56
N LEU A 311 -9.72 4.81 -0.72
CA LEU A 311 -8.95 5.44 0.37
C LEU A 311 -9.81 6.42 1.17
N ALA A 312 -10.60 7.24 0.48
CA ALA A 312 -11.50 8.19 1.14
C ALA A 312 -12.54 7.48 2.02
N ARG A 313 -13.15 6.39 1.54
CA ARG A 313 -14.08 5.55 2.29
C ARG A 313 -13.42 4.97 3.55
N LYS A 314 -12.21 4.45 3.42
CA LYS A 314 -11.46 3.87 4.54
C LYS A 314 -11.06 4.93 5.57
N LEU A 315 -10.61 6.10 5.13
CA LEU A 315 -10.29 7.20 6.03
C LEU A 315 -11.52 7.72 6.78
N ARG A 316 -12.69 7.80 6.14
CA ARG A 316 -13.96 8.16 6.81
C ARG A 316 -14.31 7.14 7.89
N HIS A 317 -14.23 5.86 7.58
CA HIS A 317 -14.49 4.79 8.56
C HIS A 317 -13.56 4.87 9.78
N GLU A 318 -12.26 5.07 9.55
CA GLU A 318 -11.29 5.21 10.65
C GLU A 318 -11.48 6.51 11.45
N ALA A 319 -11.87 7.60 10.79
CA ALA A 319 -12.20 8.86 11.45
C ALA A 319 -13.40 8.70 12.38
N GLU A 320 -14.48 8.08 11.92
CA GLU A 320 -15.67 7.77 12.72
C GLU A 320 -15.32 6.89 13.94
N LYS A 321 -14.60 5.80 13.71
CA LYS A 321 -14.16 4.86 14.75
C LYS A 321 -13.33 5.52 15.85
N ARG A 322 -12.51 6.51 15.48
CA ARG A 322 -11.62 7.24 16.40
C ARG A 322 -12.23 8.53 16.94
N GLY A 323 -13.43 8.91 16.50
CA GLY A 323 -14.08 10.15 16.89
C GLY A 323 -13.34 11.40 16.41
N TRP A 324 -12.71 11.33 15.24
CA TRP A 324 -12.04 12.47 14.61
C TRP A 324 -13.05 13.39 13.93
N ASP A 325 -12.93 14.69 14.17
CA ASP A 325 -13.75 15.72 13.53
C ASP A 325 -13.02 16.21 12.26
N VAL A 326 -13.13 15.41 11.19
CA VAL A 326 -12.49 15.70 9.90
C VAL A 326 -13.45 15.44 8.75
N GLU A 327 -13.43 16.32 7.77
CA GLU A 327 -14.12 16.17 6.49
C GLU A 327 -13.15 15.57 5.47
N ILE A 328 -13.56 14.49 4.79
CA ILE A 328 -12.74 13.81 3.78
C ILE A 328 -13.40 13.94 2.42
N MET A 329 -12.71 14.64 1.54
CA MET A 329 -13.14 14.96 0.17
C MET A 329 -12.33 14.18 -0.84
N GLU A 330 -12.89 13.95 -2.01
CA GLU A 330 -12.28 13.23 -3.12
C GLU A 330 -12.02 14.17 -4.30
N ASP A 331 -10.89 14.03 -4.97
CA ASP A 331 -10.63 14.76 -6.21
C ASP A 331 -11.39 14.11 -7.38
N HIS A 332 -12.61 14.59 -7.59
CA HIS A 332 -13.45 14.18 -8.72
C HIS A 332 -13.10 14.90 -10.04
N LYS A 333 -12.13 15.82 -10.05
CA LYS A 333 -11.73 16.60 -11.23
C LYS A 333 -10.48 16.04 -11.90
N ALA A 334 -9.86 15.01 -11.30
CA ALA A 334 -8.75 14.34 -11.91
C ALA A 334 -9.12 13.77 -13.30
N ARG A 335 -8.24 13.92 -14.27
CA ARG A 335 -8.37 13.41 -15.63
C ARG A 335 -7.07 12.76 -16.05
N ASP A 336 -7.18 11.80 -16.96
CA ASP A 336 -6.01 11.28 -17.69
C ASP A 336 -5.28 12.44 -18.38
N ILE A 337 -3.96 12.34 -18.44
CA ILE A 337 -3.12 13.28 -19.18
C ILE A 337 -3.23 13.10 -20.69
N PHE A 338 -3.74 11.93 -21.12
CA PHE A 338 -3.93 11.60 -22.52
C PHE A 338 -5.38 11.84 -22.95
N ASP A 339 -5.56 12.53 -24.06
CA ASP A 339 -6.83 12.64 -24.75
C ASP A 339 -6.88 11.61 -25.91
N TYR A 340 -8.07 11.09 -26.21
CA TYR A 340 -8.28 10.07 -27.23
C TYR A 340 -9.17 10.61 -28.34
N ILE A 341 -8.76 10.38 -29.58
CA ILE A 341 -9.61 10.58 -30.76
C ILE A 341 -10.18 9.20 -31.13
N VAL A 342 -11.52 9.06 -31.05
CA VAL A 342 -12.24 7.79 -31.30
C VAL A 342 -13.03 7.89 -32.60
#